data_7be25b080862050ddc47be5468881872
#
_entry.id   7be25b080862050ddc47be5468881872
#
_cell.length_a   1.000
_cell.length_b   1.000
_cell.length_c   1.000
_cell.angle_alpha   90.00
_cell.angle_beta   90.00
_cell.angle_gamma   90.00
#
_symmetry.space_group_name_H-M   'P 1'
#
loop_
_entity.id
_entity.type
_entity.pdbx_description
1 polymer ?
#
loop_
_entity_poly.entity_id
_entity_poly.type
_entity_poly.pdbx_seq_one_letter_code
_entity_poly.pdbx_strand_id
1 'polypeptide(L)' 'MDVGEWLRGLGLEQYETVFREHAIDMDVLADLKDGELAEIGVPLGDRKPLRD' A
#
# COMPACT_ATOMS: atom_id res chain seq x y z
N MET A 1 -9.14 8.20 7.50
CA MET A 1 -9.20 6.72 7.33
C MET A 1 -7.82 6.14 7.57
N ASP A 2 -7.77 5.05 8.29
CA ASP A 2 -6.50 4.38 8.55
C ASP A 2 -6.10 3.51 7.36
N VAL A 3 -4.83 3.55 6.98
CA VAL A 3 -4.36 2.80 5.83
C VAL A 3 -4.53 1.29 6.02
N GLY A 4 -4.37 0.81 7.26
CA GLY A 4 -4.57 -0.61 7.55
C GLY A 4 -5.99 -1.06 7.28
N GLU A 5 -6.97 -0.25 7.67
CA GLU A 5 -8.37 -0.54 7.40
C GLU A 5 -8.66 -0.54 5.90
N TRP A 6 -8.06 0.41 5.20
CA TRP A 6 -8.24 0.51 3.76
C TRP A 6 -7.67 -0.72 3.05
N LEU A 7 -6.48 -1.15 3.46
CA LEU A 7 -5.86 -2.36 2.92
C LEU A 7 -6.71 -3.60 3.16
N ARG A 8 -7.27 -3.71 4.37
CA ARG A 8 -8.14 -4.84 4.70
C ARG A 8 -9.38 -4.87 3.81
N GLY A 9 -9.93 -3.70 3.51
CA GLY A 9 -11.07 -3.60 2.63
C GLY A 9 -10.79 -4.06 1.20
N LEU A 10 -9.51 -3.99 0.78
CA LEU A 10 -9.08 -4.45 -0.53
C LEU A 10 -8.58 -5.89 -0.53
N GLY A 11 -8.54 -6.53 0.63
CA GLY A 11 -7.98 -7.87 0.74
C GLY A 11 -6.46 -7.89 0.71
N LEU A 12 -5.83 -6.76 1.06
CA LEU A 12 -4.39 -6.58 1.00
C LEU A 12 -3.77 -6.37 2.39
N GLU A 13 -4.41 -6.91 3.41
CA GLU A 13 -3.96 -6.74 4.79
C GLU A 13 -2.57 -7.29 5.04
N GLN A 14 -2.08 -8.18 4.19
CA GLN A 14 -0.73 -8.71 4.32
C GLN A 14 0.35 -7.64 4.15
N TYR A 15 -0.01 -6.50 3.57
CA TYR A 15 0.94 -5.39 3.38
C TYR A 15 0.89 -4.38 4.52
N GLU A 16 0.03 -4.57 5.50
CA GLU A 16 -0.11 -3.64 6.61
C GLU A 16 1.20 -3.45 7.37
N THR A 17 1.89 -4.56 7.63
CA THR A 17 3.18 -4.52 8.33
C THR A 17 4.23 -3.78 7.50
N VAL A 18 4.30 -4.06 6.19
CA VAL A 18 5.25 -3.40 5.30
C VAL A 18 4.99 -1.90 5.26
N PHE A 19 3.74 -1.50 5.16
CA PHE A 19 3.38 -0.09 5.13
C PHE A 19 3.76 0.60 6.44
N ARG A 20 3.55 -0.08 7.56
CA ARG A 20 3.93 0.46 8.87
C ARG A 20 5.43 0.62 9.00
N GLU A 21 6.20 -0.38 8.53
CA GLU A 21 7.66 -0.34 8.61
C GLU A 21 8.24 0.79 7.78
N HIS A 22 7.57 1.14 6.67
CA HIS A 22 8.03 2.22 5.80
C HIS A 22 7.31 3.55 6.09
N ALA A 23 6.57 3.61 7.19
CA ALA A 23 5.84 4.81 7.61
C ALA A 23 4.90 5.33 6.52
N ILE A 24 4.23 4.43 5.82
CA ILE A 24 3.31 4.79 4.75
C ILE A 24 1.89 4.90 5.31
N ASP A 25 1.34 6.12 5.30
CA ASP A 25 -0.06 6.33 5.63
C ASP A 25 -0.81 6.73 4.36
N MET A 26 -2.06 7.14 4.48
CA MET A 26 -2.86 7.49 3.30
C MET A 26 -2.29 8.66 2.52
N ASP A 27 -1.73 9.64 3.22
CA ASP A 27 -1.13 10.81 2.57
C ASP A 27 0.12 10.44 1.78
N VAL A 28 0.98 9.63 2.38
CA VAL A 28 2.18 9.15 1.71
C VAL A 28 1.83 8.28 0.52
N LEU A 29 0.84 7.39 0.71
CA LEU A 29 0.40 6.49 -0.34
C LEU A 29 -0.08 7.25 -1.58
N ALA A 30 -0.76 8.37 -1.38
CA ALA A 30 -1.24 9.19 -2.50
C ALA A 30 -0.10 9.71 -3.37
N ASP A 31 1.08 9.87 -2.78
CA ASP A 31 2.27 10.36 -3.49
C ASP A 31 3.15 9.24 -4.03
N LEU A 32 2.88 8.00 -3.68
CA LEU A 32 3.72 6.88 -4.11
C LEU A 32 3.52 6.57 -5.59
N LYS A 33 4.63 6.29 -6.26
CA LYS A 33 4.61 5.85 -7.65
C LYS A 33 4.67 4.33 -7.70
N ASP A 34 4.31 3.79 -8.86
CA ASP A 34 4.30 2.34 -9.06
C ASP A 34 5.64 1.70 -8.73
N GLY A 35 6.74 2.32 -9.17
CA GLY A 35 8.07 1.80 -8.89
C GLY A 35 8.40 1.75 -7.41
N GLU A 36 7.88 2.71 -6.65
CA GLU A 36 8.10 2.75 -5.20
C GLU A 36 7.34 1.63 -4.50
N LEU A 37 6.12 1.34 -4.96
CA LEU A 37 5.36 0.21 -4.43
C LEU A 37 6.06 -1.11 -4.73
N ALA A 38 6.66 -1.22 -5.92
CA ALA A 38 7.42 -2.42 -6.28
C ALA A 38 8.64 -2.60 -5.38
N GLU A 39 9.29 -1.50 -5.02
CA GLU A 39 10.48 -1.54 -4.16
C GLU A 39 10.18 -2.10 -2.78
N ILE A 40 9.01 -1.81 -2.24
CA ILE A 40 8.64 -2.32 -0.92
C ILE A 40 8.06 -3.74 -0.99
N GLY A 41 7.99 -4.32 -2.19
CA GLY A 41 7.62 -5.72 -2.36
C GLY A 41 6.19 -5.99 -2.76
N VAL A 42 5.48 -5.01 -3.30
CA VAL A 42 4.09 -5.19 -3.73
C VAL A 42 4.07 -5.68 -5.19
N PRO A 43 3.58 -6.89 -5.46
CA PRO A 43 3.51 -7.41 -6.83
C PRO A 43 2.59 -6.57 -7.72
N LEU A 44 2.81 -6.67 -9.02
CA LEU A 44 2.08 -5.88 -10.00
C LEU A 44 0.56 -5.97 -9.85
N GLY A 45 0.04 -7.16 -9.66
CA GLY A 45 -1.41 -7.36 -9.52
C GLY A 45 -2.00 -6.67 -8.30
N ASP A 46 -1.22 -6.59 -7.22
CA ASP A 46 -1.67 -5.96 -5.99
C ASP A 46 -1.45 -4.45 -6.01
N ARG A 47 -0.60 -3.95 -6.90
CA ARG A 47 -0.38 -2.51 -7.03
C ARG A 47 -1.56 -1.79 -7.68
N LYS A 48 -2.28 -2.48 -8.55
CA LYS A 48 -3.39 -1.86 -9.28
C LYS A 48 -4.49 -1.31 -8.38
N PRO A 49 -5.03 -2.09 -7.42
CA PRO A 49 -6.03 -1.52 -6.51
C PRO A 49 -5.47 -0.42 -5.62
N LEU A 50 -4.17 -0.43 -5.35
CA LEU A 50 -3.56 0.61 -4.53
C LEU A 50 -3.44 1.93 -5.27
N ARG A 51 -3.37 1.90 -6.59
CA ARG A 51 -3.20 3.09 -7.41
C ARG A 51 -4.52 3.67 -7.90
N ASP A 52 -5.56 2.88 -7.94
CA ASP A 52 -6.86 3.32 -8.35
C ASP A 52 -7.64 3.88 -7.17
#